data_d6ea1f0fa35f7a1a665c8375056cb1e5
#
_entry.id   d6ea1f0fa35f7a1a665c8375056cb1e5
#
_cell.length_a   1.000
_cell.length_b   1.000
_cell.length_c   1.000
_cell.angle_alpha   90.00
_cell.angle_beta   90.00
_cell.angle_gamma   90.00
#
_symmetry.space_group_name_H-M   'P 1'
#
loop_
_entity.id
_entity.type
_entity.pdbx_description
1 polymer ?
#
loop_
_entity_poly.entity_id
_entity_poly.type
_entity_poly.pdbx_seq_one_letter_code
_entity_poly.pdbx_strand_id
1 'polypeptide(L)'
;MSTNSLDYTALVAGSGSIGRRHMRNLRTLGIQHLVACDTDAERLSPVISELNVKPFTDYERALAETSPDIVFVCTPPVFHVSQARQAVQAGAHVFIEKPLSNTLDGVDELIAEAEARRRIVQVGYNLRFHPGLQMVKRLLAENAIGRVLWACAEVGQYLPDWRPWQDYRQSYTARQDLGGGIILDASHELDYIIWLLGQPVAVMCMASKVSSLEVDVEDCADVLLRFSDGTQADVHLDFVQREYTRSCKLVGESGTLLWNYVESQLRLYQAENSEWETIPYIFDANQMYMAEVEHFLTCVIEDVVPVVGLRQARCVLEVALAARVAACEERGIELVG
;
A
#
# COMPACT_ATOMS: atom_id res chain seq x y z
N MET A 1 13.88 5.94 -22.62
CA MET A 1 13.66 4.55 -23.10
C MET A 1 12.76 4.61 -24.31
N SER A 2 13.07 3.86 -25.40
CA SER A 2 12.20 3.83 -26.58
C SER A 2 10.85 3.23 -26.15
N THR A 3 9.75 3.92 -26.47
CA THR A 3 8.38 3.45 -26.25
C THR A 3 8.08 2.27 -27.17
N ASN A 4 8.67 1.09 -26.88
CA ASN A 4 8.14 -0.13 -27.45
C ASN A 4 6.76 -0.33 -26.78
N SER A 5 5.69 -0.28 -27.57
CA SER A 5 4.35 -0.62 -27.11
C SER A 5 4.40 -2.04 -26.55
N LEU A 6 4.09 -2.20 -25.25
CA LEU A 6 3.91 -3.51 -24.67
C LEU A 6 2.58 -4.06 -25.20
N ASP A 7 2.64 -5.16 -25.92
CA ASP A 7 1.47 -5.83 -26.51
C ASP A 7 0.75 -6.69 -25.43
N TYR A 8 0.57 -6.09 -24.24
CA TYR A 8 -0.16 -6.70 -23.14
C TYR A 8 -1.60 -6.21 -23.08
N THR A 9 -2.51 -7.12 -22.81
CA THR A 9 -3.87 -6.81 -22.40
C THR A 9 -3.92 -6.65 -20.89
N ALA A 10 -4.30 -5.47 -20.40
CA ALA A 10 -4.44 -5.17 -18.99
C ALA A 10 -5.91 -5.00 -18.60
N LEU A 11 -6.38 -5.80 -17.65
CA LEU A 11 -7.69 -5.67 -17.02
C LEU A 11 -7.54 -4.93 -15.69
N VAL A 12 -8.30 -3.85 -15.49
CA VAL A 12 -8.40 -3.14 -14.22
C VAL A 12 -9.77 -3.39 -13.61
N ALA A 13 -9.81 -4.11 -12.49
CA ALA A 13 -11.01 -4.37 -11.69
C ALA A 13 -11.15 -3.29 -10.61
N GLY A 14 -12.27 -2.56 -10.65
CA GLY A 14 -12.51 -1.36 -9.86
C GLY A 14 -12.13 -0.08 -10.61
N SER A 15 -13.14 0.72 -10.98
CA SER A 15 -13.00 2.00 -11.70
C SER A 15 -13.15 3.21 -10.78
N GLY A 16 -12.86 3.06 -9.50
CA GLY A 16 -12.75 4.15 -8.52
C GLY A 16 -11.55 5.07 -8.80
N SER A 17 -11.23 5.96 -7.86
CA SER A 17 -10.14 6.94 -8.02
C SER A 17 -8.79 6.29 -8.33
N ILE A 18 -8.46 5.19 -7.62
CA ILE A 18 -7.17 4.52 -7.80
C ILE A 18 -7.13 3.69 -9.10
N GLY A 19 -8.20 2.97 -9.44
CA GLY A 19 -8.24 2.22 -10.69
C GLY A 19 -8.13 3.13 -11.91
N ARG A 20 -8.80 4.32 -11.90
CA ARG A 20 -8.63 5.33 -12.95
C ARG A 20 -7.19 5.84 -13.06
N ARG A 21 -6.52 6.05 -11.92
CA ARG A 21 -5.11 6.43 -11.90
C ARG A 21 -4.24 5.36 -12.55
N HIS A 22 -4.42 4.09 -12.17
CA HIS A 22 -3.67 2.99 -12.78
C HIS A 22 -3.93 2.85 -14.27
N MET A 23 -5.17 2.99 -14.74
CA MET A 23 -5.46 2.99 -16.17
C MET A 23 -4.73 4.11 -16.92
N ARG A 24 -4.69 5.33 -16.37
CA ARG A 24 -3.91 6.44 -16.96
C ARG A 24 -2.42 6.15 -16.96
N ASN A 25 -1.89 5.63 -15.86
CA ASN A 25 -0.48 5.28 -15.73
C ASN A 25 -0.09 4.16 -16.71
N LEU A 26 -0.89 3.11 -16.83
CA LEU A 26 -0.71 2.03 -17.80
C LEU A 26 -0.71 2.55 -19.25
N ARG A 27 -1.62 3.47 -19.56
CA ARG A 27 -1.66 4.11 -20.88
C ARG A 27 -0.39 4.92 -21.15
N THR A 28 0.09 5.68 -20.17
CA THR A 28 1.34 6.44 -20.24
C THR A 28 2.56 5.55 -20.43
N LEU A 29 2.56 4.36 -19.80
CA LEU A 29 3.63 3.34 -19.92
C LEU A 29 3.52 2.50 -21.21
N GLY A 30 2.57 2.79 -22.10
CA GLY A 30 2.51 2.18 -23.41
C GLY A 30 1.56 0.99 -23.56
N ILE A 31 0.80 0.61 -22.53
CA ILE A 31 -0.23 -0.44 -22.63
C ILE A 31 -1.39 0.04 -23.48
N GLN A 32 -1.58 -0.60 -24.64
CA GLN A 32 -2.60 -0.21 -25.61
C GLN A 32 -3.95 -0.91 -25.39
N HIS A 33 -3.96 -2.14 -24.92
CA HIS A 33 -5.17 -2.95 -24.72
C HIS A 33 -5.61 -2.88 -23.26
N LEU A 34 -6.46 -1.87 -22.94
CA LEU A 34 -7.02 -1.68 -21.60
C LEU A 34 -8.48 -2.14 -21.54
N VAL A 35 -8.76 -2.92 -20.50
CA VAL A 35 -10.10 -3.38 -20.14
C VAL A 35 -10.43 -2.83 -18.76
N ALA A 36 -11.61 -2.24 -18.59
CA ALA A 36 -12.10 -1.76 -17.31
C ALA A 36 -13.28 -2.61 -16.84
N CYS A 37 -13.27 -3.01 -15.57
CA CYS A 37 -14.37 -3.73 -14.96
C CYS A 37 -14.83 -3.03 -13.68
N ASP A 38 -16.10 -2.72 -13.56
CA ASP A 38 -16.73 -2.22 -12.31
C ASP A 38 -18.20 -2.64 -12.32
N THR A 39 -18.72 -3.10 -11.19
CA THR A 39 -20.14 -3.47 -11.06
C THR A 39 -21.08 -2.28 -11.24
N ASP A 40 -20.57 -1.06 -11.04
CA ASP A 40 -21.26 0.20 -11.26
C ASP A 40 -20.92 0.75 -12.67
N ALA A 41 -21.89 0.68 -13.59
CA ALA A 41 -21.73 1.18 -14.96
C ALA A 41 -21.49 2.70 -15.02
N GLU A 42 -21.95 3.48 -14.03
CA GLU A 42 -21.71 4.92 -13.98
C GLU A 42 -20.24 5.24 -13.74
N ARG A 43 -19.54 4.40 -12.98
CA ARG A 43 -18.09 4.52 -12.78
C ARG A 43 -17.26 4.20 -14.01
N LEU A 44 -17.77 3.40 -14.93
CA LEU A 44 -17.11 3.07 -16.19
C LEU A 44 -17.20 4.21 -17.21
N SER A 45 -18.30 4.98 -17.22
CA SER A 45 -18.54 6.02 -18.22
C SER A 45 -17.39 7.02 -18.41
N PRO A 46 -16.78 7.60 -17.35
CA PRO A 46 -15.66 8.52 -17.51
C PRO A 46 -14.41 7.87 -18.13
N VAL A 47 -14.08 6.62 -17.74
CA VAL A 47 -12.88 5.95 -18.26
C VAL A 47 -13.04 5.46 -19.69
N ILE A 48 -14.26 5.09 -20.10
CA ILE A 48 -14.57 4.76 -21.49
C ILE A 48 -14.30 5.97 -22.39
N SER A 49 -14.84 7.14 -22.01
CA SER A 49 -14.71 8.36 -22.81
C SER A 49 -13.29 8.91 -22.82
N GLU A 50 -12.56 8.81 -21.71
CA GLU A 50 -11.21 9.36 -21.58
C GLU A 50 -10.13 8.46 -22.18
N LEU A 51 -10.21 7.15 -21.95
CA LEU A 51 -9.11 6.22 -22.23
C LEU A 51 -9.42 5.20 -23.33
N ASN A 52 -10.63 5.23 -23.88
CA ASN A 52 -11.09 4.28 -24.90
C ASN A 52 -10.86 2.82 -24.47
N VAL A 53 -11.36 2.46 -23.28
CA VAL A 53 -11.24 1.12 -22.70
C VAL A 53 -12.43 0.25 -23.06
N LYS A 54 -12.26 -1.08 -23.13
CA LYS A 54 -13.35 -2.04 -23.25
C LYS A 54 -14.00 -2.24 -21.87
N PRO A 55 -15.30 -1.89 -21.68
CA PRO A 55 -15.95 -1.98 -20.38
C PRO A 55 -16.58 -3.35 -20.12
N PHE A 56 -16.58 -3.75 -18.83
CA PHE A 56 -17.33 -4.90 -18.32
C PHE A 56 -17.95 -4.55 -16.96
N THR A 57 -19.11 -5.14 -16.67
CA THR A 57 -19.74 -5.06 -15.35
C THR A 57 -19.65 -6.37 -14.56
N ASP A 58 -19.05 -7.40 -15.15
CA ASP A 58 -18.85 -8.71 -14.58
C ASP A 58 -17.38 -9.11 -14.73
N TYR A 59 -16.72 -9.43 -13.59
CA TYR A 59 -15.29 -9.71 -13.55
C TYR A 59 -14.92 -11.05 -14.18
N GLU A 60 -15.70 -12.11 -13.92
CA GLU A 60 -15.44 -13.43 -14.47
C GLU A 60 -15.59 -13.43 -16.00
N ARG A 61 -16.62 -12.73 -16.48
CA ARG A 61 -16.83 -12.52 -17.90
C ARG A 61 -15.69 -11.71 -18.53
N ALA A 62 -15.19 -10.66 -17.84
CA ALA A 62 -14.07 -9.86 -18.32
C ALA A 62 -12.81 -10.75 -18.48
N LEU A 63 -12.48 -11.58 -17.48
CA LEU A 63 -11.36 -12.52 -17.53
C LEU A 63 -11.50 -13.48 -18.70
N ALA A 64 -12.67 -14.14 -18.84
CA ALA A 64 -12.92 -15.16 -19.86
C ALA A 64 -12.88 -14.60 -21.30
N GLU A 65 -13.49 -13.42 -21.53
CA GLU A 65 -13.58 -12.84 -22.88
C GLU A 65 -12.30 -12.10 -23.32
N THR A 66 -11.44 -11.70 -22.39
CA THR A 66 -10.26 -10.88 -22.74
C THR A 66 -8.93 -11.60 -22.54
N SER A 67 -8.91 -12.69 -21.75
CA SER A 67 -7.69 -13.44 -21.42
C SER A 67 -6.51 -12.51 -21.11
N PRO A 68 -6.62 -11.62 -20.10
CA PRO A 68 -5.64 -10.57 -19.88
C PRO A 68 -4.28 -11.15 -19.46
N ASP A 69 -3.19 -10.53 -19.90
CA ASP A 69 -1.83 -10.85 -19.48
C ASP A 69 -1.56 -10.33 -18.07
N ILE A 70 -2.14 -9.19 -17.72
CA ILE A 70 -2.01 -8.54 -16.42
C ILE A 70 -3.37 -8.07 -15.90
N VAL A 71 -3.57 -8.21 -14.59
CA VAL A 71 -4.78 -7.76 -13.89
C VAL A 71 -4.41 -6.83 -12.75
N PHE A 72 -5.06 -5.67 -12.69
CA PHE A 72 -5.00 -4.73 -11.57
C PHE A 72 -6.27 -4.89 -10.73
N VAL A 73 -6.13 -5.34 -9.49
CA VAL A 73 -7.25 -5.47 -8.54
C VAL A 73 -7.29 -4.19 -7.69
N CYS A 74 -8.26 -3.33 -7.99
CA CYS A 74 -8.46 -2.00 -7.38
C CYS A 74 -9.85 -1.88 -6.73
N THR A 75 -10.43 -3.00 -6.35
CA THR A 75 -11.72 -3.13 -5.65
C THR A 75 -11.56 -2.91 -4.14
N PRO A 76 -12.62 -2.97 -3.32
CA PRO A 76 -12.47 -3.02 -1.87
C PRO A 76 -11.70 -4.26 -1.39
N PRO A 77 -10.95 -4.16 -0.25
CA PRO A 77 -10.05 -5.20 0.25
C PRO A 77 -10.67 -6.60 0.41
N VAL A 78 -11.95 -6.68 0.73
CA VAL A 78 -12.68 -7.96 0.89
C VAL A 78 -12.71 -8.81 -0.40
N PHE A 79 -12.48 -8.20 -1.57
CA PHE A 79 -12.50 -8.89 -2.86
C PHE A 79 -11.10 -9.21 -3.39
N HIS A 80 -10.04 -8.63 -2.81
CA HIS A 80 -8.69 -8.67 -3.37
C HIS A 80 -8.19 -10.10 -3.59
N VAL A 81 -8.20 -10.93 -2.55
CA VAL A 81 -7.67 -12.30 -2.63
C VAL A 81 -8.47 -13.15 -3.61
N SER A 82 -9.80 -13.10 -3.59
CA SER A 82 -10.64 -13.89 -4.48
C SER A 82 -10.44 -13.52 -5.95
N GLN A 83 -10.40 -12.22 -6.26
CA GLN A 83 -10.18 -11.73 -7.62
C GLN A 83 -8.75 -12.01 -8.11
N ALA A 84 -7.75 -11.83 -7.24
CA ALA A 84 -6.37 -12.14 -7.57
C ALA A 84 -6.17 -13.64 -7.86
N ARG A 85 -6.78 -14.53 -7.08
CA ARG A 85 -6.74 -15.97 -7.35
C ARG A 85 -7.37 -16.35 -8.70
N GLN A 86 -8.54 -15.79 -9.02
CA GLN A 86 -9.19 -15.99 -10.32
C GLN A 86 -8.28 -15.53 -11.46
N ALA A 87 -7.63 -14.36 -11.32
CA ALA A 87 -6.69 -13.85 -12.31
C ALA A 87 -5.45 -14.76 -12.48
N VAL A 88 -4.83 -15.19 -11.37
CA VAL A 88 -3.70 -16.13 -11.38
C VAL A 88 -4.10 -17.47 -12.04
N GLN A 89 -5.30 -17.99 -11.74
CA GLN A 89 -5.84 -19.21 -12.34
C GLN A 89 -6.09 -19.06 -13.84
N ALA A 90 -6.51 -17.86 -14.28
CA ALA A 90 -6.65 -17.51 -15.69
C ALA A 90 -5.31 -17.31 -16.42
N GLY A 91 -4.18 -17.31 -15.68
CA GLY A 91 -2.83 -17.19 -16.24
C GLY A 91 -2.27 -15.77 -16.26
N ALA A 92 -2.95 -14.80 -15.66
CA ALA A 92 -2.49 -13.41 -15.59
C ALA A 92 -1.46 -13.19 -14.47
N HIS A 93 -0.57 -12.20 -14.66
CA HIS A 93 0.18 -11.56 -13.58
C HIS A 93 -0.71 -10.54 -12.88
N VAL A 94 -0.52 -10.29 -11.59
CA VAL A 94 -1.49 -9.52 -10.81
C VAL A 94 -0.83 -8.39 -10.03
N PHE A 95 -1.41 -7.21 -10.12
CA PHE A 95 -1.17 -6.11 -9.21
C PHE A 95 -2.40 -5.97 -8.30
N ILE A 96 -2.19 -6.00 -6.99
CA ILE A 96 -3.26 -5.86 -5.99
C ILE A 96 -3.07 -4.54 -5.26
N GLU A 97 -4.07 -3.69 -5.21
CA GLU A 97 -4.03 -2.50 -4.34
C GLU A 97 -3.91 -2.87 -2.86
N LYS A 98 -3.29 -1.97 -2.12
CA LYS A 98 -3.19 -2.13 -0.66
C LYS A 98 -4.55 -1.91 0.05
N PRO A 99 -4.76 -2.55 1.21
CA PRO A 99 -4.00 -3.65 1.77
C PRO A 99 -4.19 -4.93 0.96
N LEU A 100 -3.33 -5.94 1.14
CA LEU A 100 -3.47 -7.23 0.43
C LEU A 100 -4.86 -7.84 0.59
N SER A 101 -5.45 -7.74 1.79
CA SER A 101 -6.79 -8.20 2.14
C SER A 101 -7.23 -7.57 3.45
N ASN A 102 -8.44 -7.87 3.90
CA ASN A 102 -8.96 -7.56 5.24
C ASN A 102 -8.88 -8.76 6.21
N THR A 103 -8.52 -9.94 5.73
CA THR A 103 -8.28 -11.18 6.50
C THR A 103 -7.10 -11.94 5.90
N LEU A 104 -6.59 -12.97 6.61
CA LEU A 104 -5.60 -13.90 6.06
C LEU A 104 -6.21 -15.03 5.24
N ASP A 105 -7.54 -15.12 5.17
CA ASP A 105 -8.23 -16.21 4.47
C ASP A 105 -7.88 -16.23 2.98
N GLY A 106 -7.41 -17.37 2.49
CA GLY A 106 -7.05 -17.57 1.09
C GLY A 106 -5.72 -16.92 0.66
N VAL A 107 -5.01 -16.22 1.57
CA VAL A 107 -3.73 -15.56 1.23
C VAL A 107 -2.63 -16.58 0.98
N ASP A 108 -2.52 -17.60 1.83
CA ASP A 108 -1.50 -18.64 1.68
C ASP A 108 -1.77 -19.49 0.43
N GLU A 109 -3.03 -19.75 0.10
CA GLU A 109 -3.43 -20.39 -1.15
C GLU A 109 -3.08 -19.53 -2.38
N LEU A 110 -3.31 -18.21 -2.31
CA LEU A 110 -2.92 -17.30 -3.39
C LEU A 110 -1.40 -17.33 -3.61
N ILE A 111 -0.60 -17.33 -2.53
CA ILE A 111 0.86 -17.47 -2.62
C ILE A 111 1.24 -18.76 -3.32
N ALA A 112 0.70 -19.89 -2.86
CA ALA A 112 1.01 -21.19 -3.42
C ALA A 112 0.60 -21.32 -4.92
N GLU A 113 -0.58 -20.80 -5.27
CA GLU A 113 -1.08 -20.80 -6.66
C GLU A 113 -0.22 -19.91 -7.57
N ALA A 114 0.17 -18.72 -7.11
CA ALA A 114 1.02 -17.81 -7.87
C ALA A 114 2.41 -18.41 -8.12
N GLU A 115 3.03 -19.01 -7.10
CA GLU A 115 4.32 -19.70 -7.21
C GLU A 115 4.24 -20.92 -8.16
N ALA A 116 3.24 -21.79 -7.98
CA ALA A 116 3.06 -22.97 -8.82
C ALA A 116 2.86 -22.63 -10.30
N ARG A 117 2.18 -21.51 -10.59
CA ARG A 117 1.91 -21.04 -11.96
C ARG A 117 2.95 -20.07 -12.49
N ARG A 118 3.96 -19.71 -11.68
CA ARG A 118 4.98 -18.71 -12.01
C ARG A 118 4.33 -17.38 -12.43
N ARG A 119 3.33 -16.93 -11.67
CA ARG A 119 2.72 -15.61 -11.89
C ARG A 119 3.30 -14.62 -10.92
N ILE A 120 3.72 -13.49 -11.46
CA ILE A 120 4.19 -12.35 -10.68
C ILE A 120 2.97 -11.72 -10.03
N VAL A 121 3.03 -11.51 -8.72
CA VAL A 121 2.03 -10.77 -7.95
C VAL A 121 2.72 -9.71 -7.11
N GLN A 122 2.30 -8.45 -7.28
CA GLN A 122 2.78 -7.29 -6.53
C GLN A 122 1.62 -6.66 -5.76
N VAL A 123 1.90 -6.13 -4.57
CA VAL A 123 0.93 -5.36 -3.78
C VAL A 123 1.32 -3.88 -3.76
N GLY A 124 0.32 -3.00 -3.88
CA GLY A 124 0.44 -1.58 -4.14
C GLY A 124 0.90 -0.73 -2.95
N TYR A 125 2.04 -1.02 -2.35
CA TYR A 125 2.66 -0.18 -1.33
C TYR A 125 3.58 0.86 -1.99
N ASN A 126 2.97 1.82 -2.67
CA ASN A 126 3.63 2.84 -3.47
C ASN A 126 4.64 3.71 -2.70
N LEU A 127 4.50 3.86 -1.37
CA LEU A 127 5.45 4.64 -0.56
C LEU A 127 6.86 4.03 -0.55
N ARG A 128 7.02 2.74 -0.86
CA ARG A 128 8.36 2.16 -1.08
C ARG A 128 9.09 2.76 -2.30
N PHE A 129 8.35 3.41 -3.20
CA PHE A 129 8.89 4.12 -4.38
C PHE A 129 8.99 5.63 -4.15
N HIS A 130 8.66 6.12 -2.95
CA HIS A 130 8.76 7.52 -2.59
C HIS A 130 10.24 7.93 -2.42
N PRO A 131 10.72 9.01 -3.09
CA PRO A 131 12.15 9.36 -3.10
C PRO A 131 12.73 9.61 -1.71
N GLY A 132 11.96 10.23 -0.82
CA GLY A 132 12.39 10.46 0.57
C GLY A 132 12.57 9.17 1.36
N LEU A 133 11.66 8.20 1.25
CA LEU A 133 11.78 6.90 1.94
C LEU A 133 12.87 6.01 1.31
N GLN A 134 13.07 6.08 -0.01
CA GLN A 134 14.21 5.45 -0.67
C GLN A 134 15.55 6.02 -0.15
N MET A 135 15.59 7.33 0.09
CA MET A 135 16.76 7.99 0.67
C MET A 135 16.97 7.56 2.13
N VAL A 136 15.91 7.47 2.94
CA VAL A 136 15.98 6.91 4.31
C VAL A 136 16.57 5.50 4.27
N LYS A 137 16.06 4.62 3.40
CA LYS A 137 16.53 3.24 3.27
C LYS A 137 18.02 3.17 2.92
N ARG A 138 18.47 4.03 1.98
CA ARG A 138 19.88 4.12 1.61
C ARG A 138 20.76 4.57 2.77
N LEU A 139 20.37 5.65 3.48
CA LEU A 139 21.14 6.17 4.62
C LEU A 139 21.24 5.15 5.77
N LEU A 140 20.19 4.36 6.00
CA LEU A 140 20.26 3.25 6.95
C LEU A 140 21.24 2.16 6.49
N ALA A 141 21.24 1.81 5.20
CA ALA A 141 22.19 0.84 4.64
C ALA A 141 23.65 1.34 4.70
N GLU A 142 23.86 2.66 4.59
CA GLU A 142 25.15 3.35 4.76
C GLU A 142 25.54 3.55 6.25
N ASN A 143 24.71 3.07 7.18
CA ASN A 143 24.90 3.20 8.63
C ASN A 143 25.02 4.66 9.12
N ALA A 144 24.32 5.60 8.47
CA ALA A 144 24.45 7.04 8.72
C ALA A 144 24.07 7.49 10.14
N ILE A 145 23.22 6.70 10.84
CA ILE A 145 22.79 6.98 12.23
C ILE A 145 23.16 5.87 13.22
N GLY A 146 24.00 4.89 12.81
CA GLY A 146 24.27 3.70 13.60
C GLY A 146 23.06 2.76 13.67
N ARG A 147 23.08 1.78 14.59
CA ARG A 147 21.95 0.88 14.82
C ARG A 147 20.71 1.70 15.25
N VAL A 148 19.57 1.43 14.64
CA VAL A 148 18.31 2.06 15.04
C VAL A 148 17.88 1.54 16.40
N LEU A 149 17.52 2.45 17.30
CA LEU A 149 17.06 2.16 18.65
C LEU A 149 15.56 2.30 18.78
N TRP A 150 15.01 3.29 18.10
CA TRP A 150 13.59 3.63 18.13
C TRP A 150 13.15 4.29 16.83
N ALA A 151 11.89 4.05 16.44
CA ALA A 151 11.25 4.68 15.30
C ALA A 151 9.86 5.19 15.67
N CYS A 152 9.39 6.23 14.95
CA CYS A 152 8.02 6.71 15.03
C CYS A 152 7.54 7.00 13.60
N ALA A 153 6.36 6.50 13.26
CA ALA A 153 5.67 6.80 12.02
C ALA A 153 4.30 7.38 12.33
N GLU A 154 3.88 8.35 11.54
CA GLU A 154 2.61 9.05 11.75
C GLU A 154 1.93 9.32 10.42
N VAL A 155 0.62 9.08 10.36
CA VAL A 155 -0.26 9.64 9.35
C VAL A 155 -1.59 10.02 9.95
N GLY A 156 -2.01 11.25 9.70
CA GLY A 156 -3.32 11.75 10.07
C GLY A 156 -3.90 12.67 9.01
N GLN A 157 -5.16 12.44 8.68
CA GLN A 157 -5.91 13.29 7.75
C GLN A 157 -7.41 13.13 7.96
N TYR A 158 -8.12 14.24 8.01
CA TYR A 158 -9.57 14.23 8.18
C TYR A 158 -10.27 13.52 7.03
N LEU A 159 -10.96 12.42 7.31
CA LEU A 159 -11.51 11.51 6.31
C LEU A 159 -12.41 12.19 5.26
N PRO A 160 -13.33 13.13 5.63
CA PRO A 160 -14.13 13.84 4.64
C PRO A 160 -13.31 14.67 3.63
N ASP A 161 -12.10 15.11 4.00
CA ASP A 161 -11.25 15.93 3.15
C ASP A 161 -10.40 15.09 2.18
N TRP A 162 -10.35 13.76 2.33
CA TRP A 162 -9.60 12.88 1.42
C TRP A 162 -10.15 12.92 -0.01
N ARG A 163 -11.48 12.96 -0.12
CA ARG A 163 -12.21 12.99 -1.39
C ARG A 163 -13.45 13.88 -1.23
N PRO A 164 -13.30 15.22 -1.22
CA PRO A 164 -14.41 16.13 -0.91
C PRO A 164 -15.55 16.08 -1.93
N TRP A 165 -15.33 15.47 -3.11
CA TRP A 165 -16.35 15.24 -4.14
C TRP A 165 -17.17 13.95 -3.92
N GLN A 166 -16.88 13.17 -2.90
CA GLN A 166 -17.53 11.89 -2.59
C GLN A 166 -18.00 11.87 -1.15
N ASP A 167 -19.16 11.28 -0.90
CA ASP A 167 -19.60 10.98 0.46
C ASP A 167 -18.69 9.89 1.06
N TYR A 168 -17.87 10.25 2.07
CA TYR A 168 -16.92 9.36 2.71
C TYR A 168 -17.58 8.12 3.34
N ARG A 169 -18.86 8.24 3.77
CA ARG A 169 -19.65 7.15 4.39
C ARG A 169 -19.88 5.98 3.43
N GLN A 170 -19.83 6.25 2.12
CA GLN A 170 -19.97 5.25 1.07
C GLN A 170 -18.61 4.64 0.65
N SER A 171 -17.51 5.18 1.15
CA SER A 171 -16.18 4.64 0.90
C SER A 171 -15.97 3.34 1.68
N TYR A 172 -15.22 2.39 1.12
CA TYR A 172 -14.79 1.20 1.85
C TYR A 172 -14.05 1.55 3.14
N THR A 173 -13.29 2.66 3.14
CA THR A 173 -12.54 3.19 4.28
C THR A 173 -13.40 3.34 5.55
N ALA A 174 -14.66 3.77 5.40
CA ALA A 174 -15.61 4.01 6.49
C ALA A 174 -16.39 2.76 6.91
N ARG A 175 -16.24 1.63 6.21
CA ARG A 175 -17.15 0.47 6.32
C ARG A 175 -16.41 -0.81 6.68
N GLN A 176 -16.81 -1.42 7.79
CA GLN A 176 -16.24 -2.69 8.26
C GLN A 176 -16.48 -3.85 7.27
N ASP A 177 -17.70 -3.92 6.70
CA ASP A 177 -18.08 -4.97 5.76
C ASP A 177 -17.30 -4.96 4.44
N LEU A 178 -16.63 -3.85 4.11
CA LEU A 178 -15.76 -3.70 2.95
C LEU A 178 -14.26 -3.77 3.28
N GLY A 179 -13.92 -4.05 4.55
CA GLY A 179 -12.53 -4.15 5.00
C GLY A 179 -11.90 -2.80 5.34
N GLY A 180 -12.72 -1.80 5.72
CA GLY A 180 -12.27 -0.47 6.12
C GLY A 180 -11.61 -0.41 7.51
N GLY A 181 -11.37 0.82 7.97
CA GLY A 181 -10.72 1.16 9.23
C GLY A 181 -9.31 1.69 9.04
N ILE A 182 -8.88 2.55 9.98
CA ILE A 182 -7.63 3.29 9.82
C ILE A 182 -6.40 2.37 9.77
N ILE A 183 -6.37 1.28 10.53
CA ILE A 183 -5.22 0.37 10.59
C ILE A 183 -4.96 -0.27 9.22
N LEU A 184 -6.01 -0.73 8.52
CA LEU A 184 -5.86 -1.35 7.20
C LEU A 184 -5.68 -0.30 6.09
N ASP A 185 -6.41 0.81 6.16
CA ASP A 185 -6.35 1.82 5.10
C ASP A 185 -5.02 2.59 5.13
N ALA A 186 -4.48 2.87 6.33
CA ALA A 186 -3.18 3.49 6.54
C ALA A 186 -2.04 2.47 6.75
N SER A 187 -2.17 1.25 6.24
CA SER A 187 -1.16 0.19 6.37
C SER A 187 0.18 0.49 5.70
N HIS A 188 0.29 1.59 4.96
CA HIS A 188 1.56 2.08 4.43
C HIS A 188 2.60 2.34 5.52
N GLU A 189 2.17 2.87 6.68
CA GLU A 189 3.04 3.18 7.80
C GLU A 189 3.62 1.91 8.41
N LEU A 190 2.81 0.87 8.55
CA LEU A 190 3.27 -0.46 8.95
C LEU A 190 4.21 -1.06 7.89
N ASP A 191 3.87 -0.93 6.61
CA ASP A 191 4.66 -1.46 5.51
C ASP A 191 6.07 -0.88 5.49
N TYR A 192 6.22 0.46 5.50
CA TYR A 192 7.56 1.02 5.40
C TYR A 192 8.37 0.86 6.70
N ILE A 193 7.75 0.83 7.89
CA ILE A 193 8.47 0.51 9.13
C ILE A 193 9.01 -0.93 9.08
N ILE A 194 8.20 -1.90 8.63
CA ILE A 194 8.63 -3.29 8.45
C ILE A 194 9.74 -3.39 7.38
N TRP A 195 9.61 -2.66 6.30
CA TRP A 195 10.63 -2.61 5.24
C TRP A 195 11.96 -2.03 5.70
N LEU A 196 11.93 -1.01 6.56
CA LEU A 196 13.13 -0.35 7.08
C LEU A 196 13.82 -1.16 8.18
N LEU A 197 13.04 -1.75 9.11
CA LEU A 197 13.54 -2.34 10.36
C LEU A 197 13.50 -3.88 10.39
N GLY A 198 12.81 -4.52 9.45
CA GLY A 198 12.56 -5.97 9.47
C GLY A 198 11.21 -6.33 10.08
N GLN A 199 10.97 -7.63 10.25
CA GLN A 199 9.71 -8.13 10.80
C GLN A 199 9.67 -7.94 12.33
N PRO A 200 8.61 -7.35 12.89
CA PRO A 200 8.44 -7.25 14.34
C PRO A 200 8.11 -8.63 14.93
N VAL A 201 8.47 -8.81 16.21
CA VAL A 201 8.19 -10.05 16.97
C VAL A 201 7.02 -9.91 17.93
N ALA A 202 6.55 -8.68 18.19
CA ALA A 202 5.36 -8.44 19.01
C ALA A 202 4.70 -7.11 18.63
N VAL A 203 3.39 -7.05 18.87
CA VAL A 203 2.56 -5.85 18.66
C VAL A 203 1.66 -5.60 19.87
N MET A 204 1.52 -4.33 20.26
CA MET A 204 0.47 -3.80 21.13
C MET A 204 -0.28 -2.70 20.38
N CYS A 205 -1.56 -2.53 20.68
CA CYS A 205 -2.35 -1.52 20.00
C CYS A 205 -3.45 -0.96 20.90
N MET A 206 -3.68 0.35 20.79
CA MET A 206 -4.91 1.01 21.21
C MET A 206 -5.61 1.52 19.96
N ALA A 207 -6.80 1.04 19.67
CA ALA A 207 -7.57 1.48 18.53
C ALA A 207 -9.05 1.57 18.88
N SER A 208 -9.68 2.66 18.47
CA SER A 208 -11.11 2.87 18.71
C SER A 208 -11.68 3.92 17.77
N LYS A 209 -13.00 4.01 17.75
CA LYS A 209 -13.71 5.16 17.18
C LYS A 209 -13.77 6.26 18.23
N VAL A 210 -12.93 7.32 18.05
CA VAL A 210 -12.84 8.45 18.99
C VAL A 210 -13.64 9.68 18.54
N SER A 211 -13.97 9.75 17.25
CA SER A 211 -14.59 10.93 16.65
C SER A 211 -16.11 10.82 16.48
N SER A 212 -16.72 11.92 16.02
CA SER A 212 -18.11 11.95 15.59
C SER A 212 -18.32 11.59 14.11
N LEU A 213 -17.28 11.11 13.40
CA LEU A 213 -17.43 10.61 12.04
C LEU A 213 -18.44 9.48 11.97
N GLU A 214 -19.26 9.44 10.94
CA GLU A 214 -20.23 8.38 10.69
C GLU A 214 -19.54 7.18 10.03
N VAL A 215 -18.70 6.46 10.81
CA VAL A 215 -17.99 5.24 10.42
C VAL A 215 -18.29 4.12 11.39
N ASP A 216 -18.23 2.87 10.97
CA ASP A 216 -18.41 1.67 11.81
C ASP A 216 -17.10 0.93 12.09
N VAL A 217 -15.99 1.63 11.93
CA VAL A 217 -14.62 1.15 12.07
C VAL A 217 -13.83 2.02 13.04
N GLU A 218 -12.63 1.59 13.43
CA GLU A 218 -11.66 2.41 14.15
C GLU A 218 -11.21 3.60 13.30
N ASP A 219 -11.19 4.80 13.88
CA ASP A 219 -10.78 6.05 13.24
C ASP A 219 -9.51 6.67 13.84
N CYS A 220 -8.98 6.05 14.91
CA CYS A 220 -7.71 6.39 15.54
C CYS A 220 -7.06 5.11 16.07
N ALA A 221 -5.76 4.95 15.85
CA ALA A 221 -4.97 3.83 16.33
C ALA A 221 -3.53 4.23 16.64
N ASP A 222 -3.01 3.73 17.78
CA ASP A 222 -1.61 3.75 18.18
C ASP A 222 -1.09 2.32 18.24
N VAL A 223 -0.14 1.98 17.38
CA VAL A 223 0.44 0.64 17.26
C VAL A 223 1.88 0.65 17.72
N LEU A 224 2.21 -0.14 18.72
CA LEU A 224 3.57 -0.33 19.22
C LEU A 224 4.14 -1.66 18.71
N LEU A 225 5.30 -1.60 18.09
CA LEU A 225 6.00 -2.75 17.53
C LEU A 225 7.31 -2.99 18.28
N ARG A 226 7.63 -4.25 18.55
CA ARG A 226 8.91 -4.68 19.11
C ARG A 226 9.62 -5.60 18.13
N PHE A 227 10.91 -5.34 17.88
CA PHE A 227 11.76 -6.13 16.99
C PHE A 227 12.68 -7.05 17.80
N SER A 228 13.24 -8.07 17.15
CA SER A 228 14.06 -9.11 17.80
C SER A 228 15.36 -8.58 18.40
N ASP A 229 15.91 -7.49 17.87
CA ASP A 229 17.13 -6.83 18.36
C ASP A 229 16.87 -5.83 19.50
N GLY A 230 15.61 -5.72 19.97
CA GLY A 230 15.17 -4.79 21.01
C GLY A 230 14.74 -3.41 20.50
N THR A 231 14.85 -3.12 19.21
CA THR A 231 14.29 -1.91 18.59
C THR A 231 12.78 -1.85 18.82
N GLN A 232 12.27 -0.64 19.03
CA GLN A 232 10.83 -0.36 19.18
C GLN A 232 10.36 0.65 18.13
N ALA A 233 9.11 0.53 17.71
CA ALA A 233 8.50 1.54 16.86
C ALA A 233 7.07 1.85 17.31
N ASP A 234 6.70 3.14 17.21
CA ASP A 234 5.33 3.62 17.37
C ASP A 234 4.77 3.99 16.01
N VAL A 235 3.53 3.63 15.76
CA VAL A 235 2.83 3.98 14.52
C VAL A 235 1.48 4.58 14.88
N HIS A 236 1.34 5.92 14.70
CA HIS A 236 0.08 6.64 14.90
C HIS A 236 -0.68 6.80 13.59
N LEU A 237 -1.95 6.45 13.61
CA LEU A 237 -2.84 6.45 12.45
C LEU A 237 -4.18 7.07 12.81
N ASP A 238 -4.65 8.09 12.04
CA ASP A 238 -5.96 8.66 12.32
C ASP A 238 -6.70 9.24 11.09
N PHE A 239 -8.05 9.28 11.21
CA PHE A 239 -8.96 9.97 10.28
C PHE A 239 -9.41 11.34 10.77
N VAL A 240 -8.80 11.89 11.82
CA VAL A 240 -9.36 13.02 12.56
C VAL A 240 -8.57 14.31 12.47
N GLN A 241 -7.29 14.25 12.10
CA GLN A 241 -6.43 15.42 11.95
C GLN A 241 -6.93 16.33 10.82
N ARG A 242 -7.12 17.62 11.15
CA ARG A 242 -7.59 18.61 10.18
C ARG A 242 -6.51 19.07 9.21
N GLU A 243 -5.27 19.04 9.64
CA GLU A 243 -4.09 19.25 8.80
C GLU A 243 -3.49 17.88 8.45
N TYR A 244 -3.31 17.62 7.15
CA TYR A 244 -2.66 16.39 6.71
C TYR A 244 -1.22 16.33 7.19
N THR A 245 -0.90 15.30 7.94
CA THR A 245 0.46 14.98 8.37
C THR A 245 0.86 13.60 7.89
N ARG A 246 2.11 13.44 7.52
CA ARG A 246 2.76 12.14 7.30
C ARG A 246 4.25 12.28 7.51
N SER A 247 4.78 11.55 8.47
CA SER A 247 6.19 11.63 8.85
C SER A 247 6.74 10.30 9.34
N CYS A 248 8.08 10.17 9.30
CA CYS A 248 8.80 9.06 9.91
C CYS A 248 10.08 9.57 10.56
N LYS A 249 10.30 9.24 11.83
CA LYS A 249 11.50 9.54 12.59
C LYS A 249 12.19 8.25 13.01
N LEU A 250 13.49 8.17 12.79
CA LEU A 250 14.34 7.06 13.20
C LEU A 250 15.47 7.60 14.07
N VAL A 251 15.61 7.07 15.26
CA VAL A 251 16.66 7.44 16.22
C VAL A 251 17.63 6.28 16.33
N GLY A 252 18.88 6.54 15.98
CA GLY A 252 19.98 5.59 16.06
C GLY A 252 21.00 5.96 17.11
N GLU A 253 22.02 5.11 17.28
CA GLU A 253 23.11 5.29 18.26
C GLU A 253 23.95 6.55 18.01
N SER A 254 24.08 6.97 16.74
CA SER A 254 24.94 8.09 16.34
C SER A 254 24.20 9.22 15.61
N GLY A 255 22.87 9.13 15.46
CA GLY A 255 22.13 10.17 14.76
C GLY A 255 20.62 9.95 14.73
N THR A 256 19.94 10.85 13.99
CA THR A 256 18.49 10.81 13.82
C THR A 256 18.14 11.14 12.37
N LEU A 257 17.25 10.37 11.75
CA LEU A 257 16.60 10.70 10.48
C LEU A 257 15.18 11.15 10.75
N LEU A 258 14.75 12.22 10.07
CA LEU A 258 13.38 12.72 10.10
C LEU A 258 12.91 12.97 8.68
N TRP A 259 12.04 12.11 8.19
CA TRP A 259 11.34 12.28 6.93
C TRP A 259 9.99 12.97 7.14
N ASN A 260 9.71 13.99 6.35
CA ASN A 260 8.43 14.67 6.31
C ASN A 260 7.90 14.66 4.87
N TYR A 261 6.75 14.03 4.67
CA TYR A 261 6.12 13.89 3.36
C TYR A 261 5.63 15.24 2.82
N VAL A 262 4.95 16.02 3.67
CA VAL A 262 4.29 17.27 3.28
C VAL A 262 5.33 18.34 2.93
N GLU A 263 6.40 18.42 3.71
CA GLU A 263 7.49 19.37 3.50
C GLU A 263 8.46 18.93 2.39
N SER A 264 8.31 17.73 1.85
CA SER A 264 9.22 17.16 0.83
C SER A 264 10.69 17.26 1.19
N GLN A 265 11.00 16.91 2.45
CA GLN A 265 12.37 16.98 2.97
C GLN A 265 12.70 15.80 3.87
N LEU A 266 13.99 15.46 3.89
CA LEU A 266 14.61 14.57 4.84
C LEU A 266 15.61 15.39 5.66
N ARG A 267 15.62 15.20 6.97
CA ARG A 267 16.61 15.80 7.87
C ARG A 267 17.45 14.71 8.52
N LEU A 268 18.76 14.90 8.51
CA LEU A 268 19.73 14.03 9.16
C LEU A 268 20.44 14.81 10.27
N TYR A 269 20.37 14.31 11.50
CA TYR A 269 21.21 14.76 12.61
C TYR A 269 22.32 13.77 12.83
N GLN A 270 23.56 14.23 12.92
CA GLN A 270 24.71 13.43 13.28
C GLN A 270 25.28 13.93 14.61
N ALA A 271 25.41 13.03 15.58
CA ALA A 271 25.88 13.38 16.93
C ALA A 271 27.32 13.92 16.93
N GLU A 272 28.16 13.46 16.00
CA GLU A 272 29.56 13.90 15.87
C GLU A 272 29.64 15.41 15.60
N ASN A 273 28.78 15.93 14.73
CA ASN A 273 28.79 17.35 14.34
C ASN A 273 27.82 18.19 15.19
N SER A 274 26.88 17.53 15.90
CA SER A 274 25.77 18.17 16.65
C SER A 274 24.92 19.11 15.79
N GLU A 275 24.78 18.81 14.49
CA GLU A 275 24.09 19.63 13.51
C GLU A 275 23.04 18.83 12.73
N TRP A 276 22.02 19.54 12.25
CA TRP A 276 21.02 19.01 11.33
C TRP A 276 21.37 19.39 9.89
N GLU A 277 21.49 18.42 9.04
CA GLU A 277 21.48 18.60 7.60
C GLU A 277 20.05 18.45 7.07
N THR A 278 19.59 19.36 6.22
CA THR A 278 18.32 19.23 5.49
C THR A 278 18.58 18.85 4.06
N ILE A 279 18.00 17.74 3.64
CA ILE A 279 18.16 17.17 2.30
C ILE A 279 16.81 17.31 1.58
N PRO A 280 16.64 18.36 0.73
CA PRO A 280 15.41 18.55 -0.03
C PRO A 280 15.34 17.54 -1.18
N TYR A 281 14.12 17.15 -1.56
CA TYR A 281 13.86 16.39 -2.76
C TYR A 281 12.65 16.94 -3.50
N ILE A 282 12.65 16.80 -4.83
CA ILE A 282 11.51 17.17 -5.67
C ILE A 282 10.61 15.93 -5.76
N PHE A 283 9.33 16.13 -5.51
CA PHE A 283 8.38 15.05 -5.49
C PHE A 283 7.05 15.45 -6.16
N ASP A 284 6.59 14.60 -7.05
CA ASP A 284 5.23 14.59 -7.59
C ASP A 284 4.54 13.30 -7.12
N ALA A 285 3.36 13.45 -6.51
CA ALA A 285 2.67 12.30 -5.94
C ALA A 285 2.37 11.19 -6.96
N ASN A 286 2.20 11.50 -8.26
CA ASN A 286 1.97 10.46 -9.27
C ASN A 286 3.25 9.71 -9.65
N GLN A 287 4.43 10.28 -9.42
CA GLN A 287 5.70 9.62 -9.78
C GLN A 287 5.90 8.30 -9.02
N MET A 288 5.50 8.22 -7.73
CA MET A 288 5.62 6.95 -6.98
C MET A 288 4.67 5.87 -7.53
N TYR A 289 3.45 6.25 -7.96
CA TYR A 289 2.53 5.30 -8.61
C TYR A 289 3.04 4.87 -9.99
N MET A 290 3.64 5.80 -10.75
CA MET A 290 4.26 5.45 -12.02
C MET A 290 5.44 4.50 -11.83
N ALA A 291 6.33 4.79 -10.87
CA ALA A 291 7.49 3.95 -10.58
C ALA A 291 7.07 2.55 -10.08
N GLU A 292 6.03 2.46 -9.29
CA GLU A 292 5.46 1.20 -8.82
C GLU A 292 4.91 0.34 -9.95
N VAL A 293 4.13 0.94 -10.87
CA VAL A 293 3.58 0.23 -12.04
C VAL A 293 4.69 -0.16 -13.01
N GLU A 294 5.66 0.73 -13.27
CA GLU A 294 6.82 0.44 -14.10
C GLU A 294 7.65 -0.72 -13.53
N HIS A 295 7.84 -0.73 -12.20
CA HIS A 295 8.51 -1.83 -11.50
C HIS A 295 7.75 -3.15 -11.67
N PHE A 296 6.43 -3.16 -11.50
CA PHE A 296 5.61 -4.35 -11.74
C PHE A 296 5.76 -4.88 -13.17
N LEU A 297 5.64 -4.01 -14.17
CA LEU A 297 5.81 -4.39 -15.57
C LEU A 297 7.21 -4.94 -15.85
N THR A 298 8.24 -4.33 -15.25
CA THR A 298 9.62 -4.82 -15.34
C THR A 298 9.75 -6.22 -14.74
N CYS A 299 9.17 -6.46 -13.55
CA CYS A 299 9.18 -7.77 -12.92
C CYS A 299 8.47 -8.84 -13.79
N VAL A 300 7.38 -8.46 -14.46
CA VAL A 300 6.67 -9.38 -15.39
C VAL A 300 7.54 -9.70 -16.61
N ILE A 301 8.22 -8.71 -17.19
CA ILE A 301 9.08 -8.89 -18.38
C ILE A 301 10.34 -9.71 -18.04
N GLU A 302 10.94 -9.46 -16.91
CA GLU A 302 12.22 -10.06 -16.50
C GLU A 302 12.05 -11.35 -15.68
N ASP A 303 10.82 -11.74 -15.36
CA ASP A 303 10.47 -12.90 -14.50
C ASP A 303 11.19 -12.84 -13.13
N VAL A 304 11.17 -11.67 -12.49
CA VAL A 304 11.80 -11.44 -11.17
C VAL A 304 10.77 -11.10 -10.10
N VAL A 305 11.10 -11.40 -8.84
CA VAL A 305 10.21 -11.15 -7.70
C VAL A 305 10.12 -9.64 -7.42
N PRO A 306 8.89 -9.09 -7.29
CA PRO A 306 8.71 -7.69 -6.96
C PRO A 306 9.22 -7.31 -5.56
N VAL A 307 9.59 -6.04 -5.38
CA VAL A 307 10.01 -5.47 -4.08
C VAL A 307 8.89 -5.63 -3.03
N VAL A 308 7.63 -5.60 -3.46
CA VAL A 308 6.46 -5.88 -2.60
C VAL A 308 5.70 -7.09 -3.13
N GLY A 309 6.27 -8.27 -2.99
CA GLY A 309 5.60 -9.52 -3.32
C GLY A 309 4.61 -9.96 -2.23
N LEU A 310 3.87 -11.03 -2.51
CA LEU A 310 2.82 -11.52 -1.61
C LEU A 310 3.30 -11.85 -0.20
N ARG A 311 4.52 -12.41 -0.04
CA ARG A 311 5.04 -12.78 1.29
C ARG A 311 5.30 -11.56 2.16
N GLN A 312 5.85 -10.47 1.59
CA GLN A 312 6.04 -9.21 2.31
C GLN A 312 4.70 -8.57 2.67
N ALA A 313 3.76 -8.52 1.72
CA ALA A 313 2.43 -7.96 1.96
C ALA A 313 1.61 -8.79 2.97
N ARG A 314 1.78 -10.13 2.98
CA ARG A 314 1.20 -11.01 4.01
C ARG A 314 1.72 -10.65 5.41
N CYS A 315 3.02 -10.42 5.54
CA CYS A 315 3.62 -9.99 6.82
C CYS A 315 3.00 -8.66 7.32
N VAL A 316 2.87 -7.67 6.43
CA VAL A 316 2.23 -6.38 6.79
C VAL A 316 0.77 -6.58 7.20
N LEU A 317 0.03 -7.39 6.47
CA LEU A 317 -1.37 -7.72 6.80
C LEU A 317 -1.48 -8.43 8.15
N GLU A 318 -0.60 -9.40 8.42
CA GLU A 318 -0.56 -10.13 9.70
C GLU A 318 -0.33 -9.18 10.88
N VAL A 319 0.62 -8.25 10.77
CA VAL A 319 0.87 -7.22 11.79
C VAL A 319 -0.35 -6.32 11.97
N ALA A 320 -0.98 -5.87 10.89
CA ALA A 320 -2.17 -5.01 10.95
C ALA A 320 -3.35 -5.72 11.63
N LEU A 321 -3.58 -7.01 11.32
CA LEU A 321 -4.64 -7.80 11.94
C LEU A 321 -4.32 -8.12 13.41
N ALA A 322 -3.06 -8.43 13.72
CA ALA A 322 -2.62 -8.63 15.10
C ALA A 322 -2.77 -7.35 15.94
N ALA A 323 -2.55 -6.16 15.36
CA ALA A 323 -2.81 -4.88 16.02
C ALA A 323 -4.31 -4.74 16.37
N ARG A 324 -5.22 -5.09 15.46
CA ARG A 324 -6.68 -5.11 15.76
C ARG A 324 -7.03 -6.09 16.89
N VAL A 325 -6.45 -7.29 16.87
CA VAL A 325 -6.64 -8.27 17.96
C VAL A 325 -6.09 -7.73 19.28
N ALA A 326 -4.88 -7.13 19.27
CA ALA A 326 -4.27 -6.54 20.46
C ALA A 326 -5.15 -5.45 21.07
N ALA A 327 -5.75 -4.58 20.25
CA ALA A 327 -6.66 -3.54 20.71
C ALA A 327 -7.99 -4.11 21.28
N CYS A 328 -8.53 -5.14 20.64
CA CYS A 328 -9.78 -5.78 21.10
C CYS A 328 -9.58 -6.56 22.42
N GLU A 329 -8.46 -7.24 22.58
CA GLU A 329 -8.14 -8.08 23.73
C GLU A 329 -7.38 -7.33 24.82
N GLU A 330 -7.03 -6.06 24.62
CA GLU A 330 -6.27 -5.19 25.53
C GLU A 330 -4.96 -5.84 26.03
N ARG A 331 -4.28 -6.57 25.15
CA ARG A 331 -3.00 -7.26 25.45
C ARG A 331 -2.05 -7.25 24.27
N GLY A 332 -0.77 -7.46 24.58
CA GLY A 332 0.24 -7.68 23.53
C GLY A 332 0.06 -9.02 22.82
N ILE A 333 0.34 -9.04 21.51
CA ILE A 333 0.33 -10.23 20.66
C ILE A 333 1.78 -10.52 20.23
N GLU A 334 2.26 -11.72 20.50
CA GLU A 334 3.53 -12.21 19.93
C GLU A 334 3.27 -12.65 18.48
N LEU A 335 4.17 -12.24 17.59
CA LEU A 335 4.13 -12.59 16.17
C LEU A 335 5.06 -13.77 15.93
N VAL A 336 4.54 -14.80 15.29
CA VAL A 336 5.33 -15.97 14.93
C VAL A 336 6.08 -15.63 13.66
N GLY A 337 7.42 -15.65 13.71
CA GLY A 337 8.29 -15.38 12.59
C GLY A 337 8.30 -16.48 11.52
#